data_a1b7b1eb3f198ec4ebb3010a36541b00
#
_entry.id   a1b7b1eb3f198ec4ebb3010a36541b00
#
_cell.length_a   1.000
_cell.length_b   1.000
_cell.length_c   1.000
_cell.angle_alpha   90.00
_cell.angle_beta   90.00
_cell.angle_gamma   90.00
#
_symmetry.space_group_name_H-M   'P 1'
#
loop_
_entity.id
_entity.type
_entity.pdbx_description
1 polymer ?
#
loop_
_entity_poly.entity_id
_entity_poly.type
_entity_poly.pdbx_seq_one_letter_code
_entity_poly.pdbx_strand_id
1 'polypeptide(L)'
;MLTPQELKKSPLFQDIGYENYQQMLDCFQAVQRSYRVDEVIYDFSGPAGNAVGVVERGEASLIRIDEEGVATVLEELGPGGVFGKSLAFSTSGRDSLEVVCRTACDVVFIDYPHILKRCERACTHHSLLVQNMLRLISDKAQALSERVDVLSRRSIREKLLCYFNQLAEKEGSRTFQLPFSLSMLADYIATDRSAMMRELKKLREEGLVDVQRRNVRVLVPEWLVSEE
;
A
#
# COMPACT_ATOMS: atom_id res chain seq x y z
N MET A 1 17.00 -14.32 0.78
CA MET A 1 16.29 -14.65 -0.48
C MET A 1 14.85 -15.03 -0.17
N LEU A 2 13.90 -14.54 -0.96
CA LEU A 2 12.51 -14.95 -0.88
C LEU A 2 12.39 -16.45 -1.08
N THR A 3 11.56 -17.10 -0.29
CA THR A 3 11.16 -18.48 -0.53
C THR A 3 10.22 -18.54 -1.76
N PRO A 4 10.04 -19.72 -2.41
CA PRO A 4 9.08 -19.85 -3.52
C PRO A 4 7.65 -19.41 -3.16
N GLN A 5 7.25 -19.53 -1.90
CA GLN A 5 5.93 -19.11 -1.43
C GLN A 5 5.84 -17.60 -1.23
N GLU A 6 6.88 -16.97 -0.72
CA GLU A 6 6.96 -15.51 -0.55
C GLU A 6 7.09 -14.80 -1.90
N LEU A 7 7.86 -15.38 -2.82
CA LEU A 7 7.98 -14.87 -4.18
C LEU A 7 6.60 -14.76 -4.87
N LYS A 8 5.75 -15.78 -4.71
CA LYS A 8 4.39 -15.76 -5.26
C LYS A 8 3.49 -14.67 -4.66
N LYS A 9 3.80 -14.21 -3.44
CA LYS A 9 3.06 -13.13 -2.77
C LYS A 9 3.54 -11.75 -3.19
N SER A 10 4.76 -11.65 -3.73
CA SER A 10 5.28 -10.36 -4.18
C SER A 10 4.63 -9.94 -5.49
N PRO A 11 3.90 -8.81 -5.51
CA PRO A 11 3.26 -8.33 -6.73
C PRO A 11 4.27 -8.01 -7.84
N LEU A 12 5.50 -7.64 -7.48
CA LEU A 12 6.56 -7.36 -8.47
C LEU A 12 7.03 -8.61 -9.20
N PHE A 13 7.02 -9.78 -8.54
CA PHE A 13 7.48 -11.04 -9.10
C PHE A 13 6.35 -12.00 -9.47
N GLN A 14 5.14 -11.50 -9.61
CA GLN A 14 3.99 -12.30 -10.01
C GLN A 14 4.28 -13.03 -11.34
N ASP A 15 3.92 -14.30 -11.42
CA ASP A 15 4.12 -15.18 -12.58
C ASP A 15 5.60 -15.42 -12.96
N ILE A 16 6.55 -15.05 -12.09
CA ILE A 16 7.97 -15.32 -12.25
C ILE A 16 8.35 -16.53 -11.39
N GLY A 17 8.85 -17.59 -12.03
CA GLY A 17 9.29 -18.81 -11.33
C GLY A 17 10.55 -18.55 -10.49
N TYR A 18 10.73 -19.36 -9.43
CA TYR A 18 11.84 -19.18 -8.49
C TYR A 18 13.23 -19.29 -9.14
N GLU A 19 13.41 -20.22 -10.08
CA GLU A 19 14.67 -20.33 -10.83
C GLU A 19 14.97 -19.06 -11.65
N ASN A 20 13.94 -18.48 -12.22
CA ASN A 20 14.03 -17.25 -13.00
C ASN A 20 14.31 -16.03 -12.12
N TYR A 21 13.79 -16.03 -10.88
CA TYR A 21 14.05 -14.97 -9.91
C TYR A 21 15.55 -14.84 -9.60
N GLN A 22 16.24 -15.96 -9.36
CA GLN A 22 17.68 -15.94 -9.11
C GLN A 22 18.48 -15.41 -10.31
N GLN A 23 18.14 -15.89 -11.52
CA GLN A 23 18.77 -15.39 -12.75
C GLN A 23 18.50 -13.91 -12.99
N MET A 24 17.33 -13.44 -12.58
CA MET A 24 16.97 -12.02 -12.69
C MET A 24 17.79 -11.13 -11.75
N LEU A 25 18.04 -11.57 -10.51
CA LEU A 25 18.88 -10.81 -9.58
C LEU A 25 20.26 -10.51 -10.18
N ASP A 26 20.85 -11.49 -10.86
CA ASP A 26 22.13 -11.33 -11.57
C ASP A 26 21.98 -10.39 -12.78
N CYS A 27 20.93 -10.55 -13.56
CA CYS A 27 20.66 -9.77 -14.77
C CYS A 27 20.42 -8.29 -14.46
N PHE A 28 19.73 -7.98 -13.36
CA PHE A 28 19.44 -6.62 -12.91
C PHE A 28 20.52 -6.04 -12.01
N GLN A 29 21.62 -6.78 -11.77
CA GLN A 29 22.66 -6.39 -10.83
C GLN A 29 22.08 -6.01 -9.47
N ALA A 30 21.12 -6.80 -9.01
CA ALA A 30 20.44 -6.55 -7.75
C ALA A 30 21.41 -6.63 -6.58
N VAL A 31 21.26 -5.70 -5.63
CA VAL A 31 22.10 -5.65 -4.44
C VAL A 31 21.27 -6.08 -3.23
N GLN A 32 21.72 -7.13 -2.54
CA GLN A 32 21.12 -7.55 -1.28
C GLN A 32 21.79 -6.84 -0.10
N ARG A 33 20.97 -6.37 0.85
CA ARG A 33 21.43 -5.76 2.09
C ARG A 33 20.62 -6.27 3.28
N SER A 34 21.29 -6.41 4.42
CA SER A 34 20.66 -6.76 5.70
C SER A 34 20.65 -5.55 6.61
N TYR A 35 19.55 -5.38 7.33
CA TYR A 35 19.32 -4.26 8.24
C TYR A 35 18.88 -4.78 9.61
N ARG A 36 19.24 -4.06 10.66
CA ARG A 36 18.81 -4.33 12.02
C ARG A 36 17.48 -3.65 12.31
N VAL A 37 16.87 -4.03 13.43
CA VAL A 37 15.69 -3.35 13.96
C VAL A 37 15.98 -1.85 14.10
N ASP A 38 15.01 -1.02 13.76
CA ASP A 38 15.04 0.44 13.79
C ASP A 38 16.05 1.11 12.82
N GLU A 39 16.75 0.34 11.97
CA GLU A 39 17.56 0.94 10.91
C GLU A 39 16.68 1.45 9.75
N VAL A 40 17.06 2.62 9.21
CA VAL A 40 16.45 3.17 8.00
C VAL A 40 16.95 2.40 6.78
N ILE A 41 16.03 1.73 6.10
CA ILE A 41 16.31 0.98 4.87
C ILE A 41 16.41 1.93 3.68
N TYR A 42 15.49 2.90 3.62
CA TYR A 42 15.36 3.80 2.49
C TYR A 42 14.86 5.16 2.93
N ASP A 43 15.59 6.21 2.56
CA ASP A 43 15.20 7.60 2.76
C ASP A 43 14.83 8.20 1.41
N PHE A 44 13.57 8.65 1.27
CA PHE A 44 13.05 9.22 0.02
C PHE A 44 13.58 10.64 -0.27
N SER A 45 14.07 11.34 0.74
CA SER A 45 14.71 12.67 0.60
C SER A 45 16.19 12.57 0.27
N GLY A 46 16.81 11.44 0.61
CA GLY A 46 18.23 11.19 0.45
C GLY A 46 18.68 11.00 -1.02
N PRO A 47 20.00 10.93 -1.23
CA PRO A 47 20.59 10.67 -2.55
C PRO A 47 20.41 9.21 -3.00
N ALA A 48 19.73 8.38 -2.21
CA ALA A 48 19.39 7.02 -2.59
C ALA A 48 18.70 7.03 -3.95
N GLY A 49 19.39 6.53 -4.96
CA GLY A 49 19.00 6.60 -6.37
C GLY A 49 17.58 6.10 -6.67
N ASN A 50 17.25 5.94 -7.94
CA ASN A 50 15.96 5.39 -8.37
C ASN A 50 15.87 3.87 -8.14
N ALA A 51 16.25 3.38 -6.97
CA ALA A 51 16.19 1.96 -6.65
C ALA A 51 14.77 1.57 -6.19
N VAL A 52 14.35 0.38 -6.61
CA VAL A 52 13.19 -0.33 -6.08
C VAL A 52 13.70 -1.33 -5.07
N GLY A 53 13.19 -1.26 -3.83
CA GLY A 53 13.48 -2.22 -2.77
C GLY A 53 12.38 -3.26 -2.64
N VAL A 54 12.75 -4.49 -2.38
CA VAL A 54 11.85 -5.60 -2.08
C VAL A 54 12.28 -6.24 -0.76
N VAL A 55 11.38 -6.29 0.20
CA VAL A 55 11.63 -6.98 1.46
C VAL A 55 11.64 -8.48 1.22
N GLU A 56 12.77 -9.14 1.43
CA GLU A 56 12.87 -10.61 1.32
C GLU A 56 12.55 -11.31 2.63
N ARG A 57 12.92 -10.71 3.75
CA ARG A 57 12.71 -11.24 5.09
C ARG A 57 12.52 -10.10 6.08
N GLY A 58 11.75 -10.35 7.14
CA GLY A 58 11.46 -9.38 8.16
C GLY A 58 10.25 -8.51 7.85
N GLU A 59 10.06 -7.50 8.66
CA GLU A 59 8.96 -6.52 8.56
C GLU A 59 9.54 -5.12 8.62
N ALA A 60 9.05 -4.25 7.77
CA ALA A 60 9.41 -2.85 7.70
C ALA A 60 8.15 -1.99 7.61
N SER A 61 8.25 -0.71 7.93
CA SER A 61 7.16 0.25 7.78
C SER A 61 7.62 1.41 6.92
N LEU A 62 6.79 1.82 5.97
CA LEU A 62 6.88 3.12 5.34
C LEU A 62 6.26 4.14 6.29
N ILE A 63 7.05 5.10 6.75
CA ILE A 63 6.64 6.13 7.69
C ILE A 63 6.80 7.52 7.06
N ARG A 64 5.90 8.42 7.44
CA ARG A 64 6.05 9.85 7.25
C ARG A 64 6.43 10.47 8.58
N ILE A 65 7.42 11.35 8.58
CA ILE A 65 7.84 12.14 9.73
C ILE A 65 7.53 13.59 9.39
N ASP A 66 6.69 14.24 10.20
CA ASP A 66 6.32 15.64 10.04
C ASP A 66 7.39 16.60 10.61
N GLU A 67 7.13 17.93 10.47
CA GLU A 67 8.06 18.96 10.96
C GLU A 67 8.28 18.91 12.47
N GLU A 68 7.33 18.40 13.24
CA GLU A 68 7.40 18.22 14.70
C GLU A 68 8.12 16.91 15.09
N GLY A 69 8.51 16.08 14.11
CA GLY A 69 9.17 14.80 14.33
C GLY A 69 8.22 13.66 14.68
N VAL A 70 6.89 13.85 14.48
CA VAL A 70 5.91 12.80 14.72
C VAL A 70 5.87 11.82 13.54
N ALA A 71 6.14 10.55 13.84
CA ALA A 71 6.10 9.50 12.85
C ALA A 71 4.68 8.93 12.67
N THR A 72 4.21 8.88 11.43
CA THR A 72 2.94 8.24 11.04
C THR A 72 3.22 7.07 10.10
N VAL A 73 2.77 5.87 10.45
CA VAL A 73 2.88 4.70 9.57
C VAL A 73 1.89 4.84 8.42
N LEU A 74 2.41 4.78 7.20
CA LEU A 74 1.61 4.85 5.97
C LEU A 74 1.33 3.47 5.39
N GLU A 75 2.32 2.55 5.45
CA GLU A 75 2.22 1.20 4.89
C GLU A 75 3.10 0.25 5.71
N GLU A 76 2.61 -0.96 5.96
CA GLU A 76 3.40 -2.06 6.54
C GLU A 76 3.90 -2.96 5.40
N LEU A 77 5.18 -3.29 5.45
CA LEU A 77 5.89 -4.03 4.41
C LEU A 77 6.44 -5.34 4.99
N GLY A 78 5.78 -6.44 4.70
CA GLY A 78 6.28 -7.78 4.98
C GLY A 78 7.06 -8.39 3.81
N PRO A 79 7.40 -9.70 3.88
CA PRO A 79 8.08 -10.40 2.79
C PRO A 79 7.30 -10.29 1.47
N GLY A 80 7.99 -9.86 0.40
CA GLY A 80 7.41 -9.54 -0.90
C GLY A 80 6.93 -8.09 -1.04
N GLY A 81 6.92 -7.30 0.05
CA GLY A 81 6.58 -5.87 0.02
C GLY A 81 7.58 -5.06 -0.82
N VAL A 82 7.05 -4.12 -1.60
CA VAL A 82 7.82 -3.34 -2.58
C VAL A 82 7.74 -1.86 -2.26
N PHE A 83 8.89 -1.18 -2.28
CA PHE A 83 9.00 0.26 -2.04
C PHE A 83 10.02 0.91 -2.98
N GLY A 84 9.97 2.24 -3.08
CA GLY A 84 10.90 3.04 -3.89
C GLY A 84 10.28 4.34 -4.37
N LYS A 85 11.09 5.30 -4.83
CA LYS A 85 10.62 6.64 -5.27
C LYS A 85 9.53 6.58 -6.33
N SER A 86 9.60 5.61 -7.24
CA SER A 86 8.59 5.42 -8.29
C SER A 86 7.25 4.87 -7.79
N LEU A 87 7.20 4.40 -6.54
CA LEU A 87 6.03 3.75 -5.93
C LEU A 87 5.50 4.53 -4.73
N ALA A 88 6.19 5.58 -4.30
CA ALA A 88 5.83 6.35 -3.13
C ALA A 88 5.05 7.60 -3.48
N PHE A 89 4.30 8.05 -2.50
CA PHE A 89 3.69 9.36 -2.51
C PHE A 89 4.76 10.44 -2.47
N SER A 90 4.55 11.52 -3.19
CA SER A 90 5.34 12.73 -2.99
C SER A 90 4.96 13.35 -1.66
N THR A 91 5.92 13.69 -0.81
CA THR A 91 5.69 14.59 0.31
C THR A 91 5.71 16.01 -0.20
N SER A 92 4.73 16.79 0.22
CA SER A 92 4.76 18.23 0.06
C SER A 92 5.33 18.86 1.34
N GLY A 93 6.26 19.78 1.20
CA GLY A 93 6.77 20.54 2.33
C GLY A 93 8.02 19.92 2.98
N ARG A 94 8.08 20.01 4.30
CA ARG A 94 9.24 19.60 5.12
C ARG A 94 9.13 18.19 5.69
N ASP A 95 8.05 17.48 5.39
CA ASP A 95 7.88 16.10 5.81
C ASP A 95 8.91 15.19 5.13
N SER A 96 9.44 14.22 5.85
CA SER A 96 10.26 13.14 5.28
C SER A 96 9.50 11.84 5.18
N LEU A 97 9.89 11.00 4.21
CA LEU A 97 9.43 9.63 4.07
C LEU A 97 10.61 8.69 4.23
N GLU A 98 10.41 7.67 5.03
CA GLU A 98 11.43 6.66 5.29
C GLU A 98 10.81 5.26 5.31
N VAL A 99 11.60 4.26 4.92
CA VAL A 99 11.30 2.86 5.21
C VAL A 99 12.20 2.42 6.36
N VAL A 100 11.60 2.00 7.46
CA VAL A 100 12.30 1.64 8.69
C VAL A 100 12.02 0.18 9.06
N CYS A 101 13.06 -0.56 9.48
CA CYS A 101 12.94 -1.92 9.97
C CYS A 101 12.11 -2.00 11.25
N ARG A 102 11.13 -2.89 11.29
CA ARG A 102 10.41 -3.27 12.52
C ARG A 102 10.99 -4.52 13.15
N THR A 103 11.53 -5.39 12.32
CA THR A 103 12.34 -6.56 12.71
C THR A 103 13.63 -6.54 11.88
N ALA A 104 14.58 -7.44 12.12
CA ALA A 104 15.73 -7.57 11.23
C ALA A 104 15.27 -7.93 9.82
N CYS A 105 15.69 -7.15 8.82
CA CYS A 105 15.26 -7.27 7.42
C CYS A 105 16.41 -7.64 6.50
N ASP A 106 16.10 -8.48 5.50
CA ASP A 106 16.89 -8.62 4.29
C ASP A 106 16.11 -8.00 3.12
N VAL A 107 16.77 -7.16 2.35
CA VAL A 107 16.16 -6.37 1.28
C VAL A 107 16.99 -6.49 0.00
N VAL A 108 16.32 -6.68 -1.11
CA VAL A 108 16.89 -6.61 -2.46
C VAL A 108 16.59 -5.25 -3.06
N PHE A 109 17.62 -4.60 -3.58
CA PHE A 109 17.51 -3.37 -4.34
C PHE A 109 17.79 -3.63 -5.81
N ILE A 110 16.92 -3.10 -6.67
CA ILE A 110 17.06 -3.14 -8.13
C ILE A 110 17.01 -1.70 -8.63
N ASP A 111 18.02 -1.28 -9.38
CA ASP A 111 18.01 0.05 -9.98
C ASP A 111 16.94 0.15 -11.06
N TYR A 112 16.07 1.17 -10.96
CA TYR A 112 14.98 1.41 -11.89
C TYR A 112 15.43 1.49 -13.36
N PRO A 113 16.57 2.15 -13.71
CA PRO A 113 17.12 2.10 -15.06
C PRO A 113 17.39 0.69 -15.58
N HIS A 114 17.78 -0.25 -14.71
CA HIS A 114 18.01 -1.64 -15.12
C HIS A 114 16.70 -2.37 -15.41
N ILE A 115 15.61 -2.01 -14.71
CA ILE A 115 14.27 -2.55 -14.99
C ILE A 115 13.79 -2.09 -16.37
N LEU A 116 14.06 -0.84 -16.76
CA LEU A 116 13.60 -0.26 -18.02
C LEU A 116 14.50 -0.61 -19.23
N LYS A 117 15.78 -0.91 -19.02
CA LYS A 117 16.69 -1.27 -20.11
C LYS A 117 16.28 -2.62 -20.70
N ARG A 118 16.17 -2.65 -22.02
CA ARG A 118 15.94 -3.90 -22.75
C ARG A 118 17.13 -4.81 -22.53
N CYS A 119 16.91 -6.00 -21.98
CA CYS A 119 17.92 -7.02 -21.83
C CYS A 119 18.39 -7.45 -23.24
N GLU A 120 19.71 -7.51 -23.46
CA GLU A 120 20.29 -7.98 -24.72
C GLU A 120 19.85 -9.42 -25.08
N ARG A 121 19.54 -10.22 -24.08
CA ARG A 121 19.02 -11.59 -24.22
C ARG A 121 17.52 -11.67 -24.46
N ALA A 122 16.80 -10.52 -24.52
CA ALA A 122 15.33 -10.43 -24.72
C ALA A 122 14.54 -11.44 -23.85
N CYS A 123 14.94 -11.60 -22.59
CA CYS A 123 14.34 -12.61 -21.71
C CYS A 123 12.88 -12.26 -21.38
N THR A 124 12.01 -13.26 -21.37
CA THR A 124 10.58 -13.12 -21.06
C THR A 124 10.35 -12.57 -19.65
N HIS A 125 11.25 -12.86 -18.71
CA HIS A 125 11.15 -12.42 -17.31
C HIS A 125 11.29 -10.92 -17.15
N HIS A 126 12.10 -10.27 -18.00
CA HIS A 126 12.23 -8.83 -18.00
C HIS A 126 10.90 -8.15 -18.38
N SER A 127 10.25 -8.66 -19.42
CA SER A 127 8.93 -8.14 -19.83
C SER A 127 7.87 -8.33 -18.73
N LEU A 128 7.88 -9.46 -18.04
CA LEU A 128 6.99 -9.72 -16.90
C LEU A 128 7.24 -8.76 -15.74
N LEU A 129 8.51 -8.50 -15.40
CA LEU A 129 8.84 -7.57 -14.33
C LEU A 129 8.36 -6.15 -14.66
N VAL A 130 8.55 -5.68 -15.89
CA VAL A 130 8.06 -4.37 -16.35
C VAL A 130 6.53 -4.32 -16.30
N GLN A 131 5.84 -5.36 -16.75
CA GLN A 131 4.38 -5.45 -16.67
C GLN A 131 3.89 -5.41 -15.22
N ASN A 132 4.53 -6.17 -14.33
CA ASN A 132 4.19 -6.19 -12.91
C ASN A 132 4.45 -4.83 -12.24
N MET A 133 5.54 -4.13 -12.61
CA MET A 133 5.82 -2.78 -12.14
C MET A 133 4.73 -1.79 -12.59
N LEU A 134 4.32 -1.85 -13.86
CA LEU A 134 3.22 -1.01 -14.38
C LEU A 134 1.92 -1.29 -13.64
N ARG A 135 1.61 -2.57 -13.38
CA ARG A 135 0.44 -2.96 -12.59
C ARG A 135 0.50 -2.38 -11.18
N LEU A 136 1.64 -2.53 -10.48
CA LEU A 136 1.84 -1.95 -9.15
C LEU A 136 1.62 -0.44 -9.11
N ILE A 137 2.15 0.29 -10.08
CA ILE A 137 1.97 1.75 -10.18
C ILE A 137 0.49 2.07 -10.44
N SER A 138 -0.16 1.32 -11.33
CA SER A 138 -1.57 1.48 -11.64
C SER A 138 -2.46 1.22 -10.42
N ASP A 139 -2.21 0.13 -9.69
CA ASP A 139 -2.97 -0.21 -8.47
C ASP A 139 -2.82 0.86 -7.38
N LYS A 140 -1.60 1.38 -7.19
CA LYS A 140 -1.35 2.49 -6.26
C LYS A 140 -2.03 3.78 -6.71
N ALA A 141 -2.01 4.10 -8.00
CA ALA A 141 -2.71 5.27 -8.54
C ALA A 141 -4.22 5.16 -8.38
N GLN A 142 -4.79 3.97 -8.60
CA GLN A 142 -6.21 3.70 -8.38
C GLN A 142 -6.58 3.86 -6.89
N ALA A 143 -5.80 3.27 -5.97
CA ALA A 143 -6.04 3.41 -4.53
C ALA A 143 -5.99 4.88 -4.06
N LEU A 144 -5.10 5.68 -4.67
CA LEU A 144 -5.05 7.13 -4.44
C LEU A 144 -6.30 7.84 -4.94
N SER A 145 -6.75 7.52 -6.16
CA SER A 145 -7.96 8.08 -6.74
C SER A 145 -9.19 7.76 -5.88
N GLU A 146 -9.32 6.51 -5.43
CA GLU A 146 -10.39 6.07 -4.52
C GLU A 146 -10.36 6.86 -3.20
N ARG A 147 -9.17 7.06 -2.64
CA ARG A 147 -9.02 7.86 -1.41
C ARG A 147 -9.35 9.34 -1.63
N VAL A 148 -8.96 9.92 -2.76
CA VAL A 148 -9.32 11.30 -3.12
C VAL A 148 -10.83 11.43 -3.23
N ASP A 149 -11.52 10.46 -3.85
CA ASP A 149 -12.97 10.46 -3.94
C ASP A 149 -13.62 10.45 -2.55
N VAL A 150 -13.17 9.59 -1.63
CA VAL A 150 -13.66 9.59 -0.24
C VAL A 150 -13.39 10.93 0.46
N LEU A 151 -12.17 11.47 0.34
CA LEU A 151 -11.80 12.71 1.02
C LEU A 151 -12.51 13.94 0.46
N SER A 152 -12.92 13.94 -0.80
CA SER A 152 -13.65 15.02 -1.45
C SER A 152 -15.11 15.12 -0.99
N ARG A 153 -15.65 14.09 -0.35
CA ARG A 153 -17.01 14.13 0.23
C ARG A 153 -17.10 15.16 1.35
N ARG A 154 -18.23 15.87 1.44
CA ARG A 154 -18.39 17.02 2.33
C ARG A 154 -18.62 16.61 3.79
N SER A 155 -19.34 15.52 4.03
CA SER A 155 -19.70 15.08 5.38
C SER A 155 -19.00 13.75 5.75
N ILE A 156 -18.87 13.51 7.06
CA ILE A 156 -18.35 12.24 7.59
C ILE A 156 -19.24 11.07 7.11
N ARG A 157 -20.55 11.29 7.04
CA ARG A 157 -21.54 10.35 6.54
C ARG A 157 -21.22 9.91 5.11
N GLU A 158 -21.10 10.88 4.22
CA GLU A 158 -20.78 10.61 2.81
C GLU A 158 -19.44 9.93 2.63
N LYS A 159 -18.42 10.33 3.41
CA LYS A 159 -17.10 9.69 3.40
C LYS A 159 -17.18 8.21 3.78
N LEU A 160 -17.92 7.90 4.86
CA LEU A 160 -18.10 6.52 5.32
C LEU A 160 -18.85 5.67 4.30
N LEU A 161 -19.95 6.16 3.75
CA LEU A 161 -20.74 5.45 2.74
C LEU A 161 -19.95 5.25 1.45
N CYS A 162 -19.25 6.27 0.97
CA CYS A 162 -18.37 6.16 -0.18
C CYS A 162 -17.31 5.08 0.01
N TYR A 163 -16.60 5.09 1.13
CA TYR A 163 -15.56 4.11 1.43
C TYR A 163 -16.12 2.68 1.56
N PHE A 164 -17.25 2.51 2.23
CA PHE A 164 -17.88 1.20 2.38
C PHE A 164 -18.39 0.64 1.06
N ASN A 165 -18.91 1.49 0.17
CA ASN A 165 -19.33 1.08 -1.16
C ASN A 165 -18.14 0.67 -2.04
N GLN A 166 -17.04 1.43 -2.01
CA GLN A 166 -15.79 1.05 -2.70
C GLN A 166 -15.28 -0.31 -2.24
N LEU A 167 -15.29 -0.58 -0.92
CA LEU A 167 -14.91 -1.89 -0.39
C LEU A 167 -15.88 -2.99 -0.80
N ALA A 168 -17.19 -2.73 -0.77
CA ALA A 168 -18.20 -3.70 -1.17
C ALA A 168 -18.07 -4.09 -2.65
N GLU A 169 -17.78 -3.13 -3.52
CA GLU A 169 -17.51 -3.35 -4.95
C GLU A 169 -16.24 -4.19 -5.14
N LYS A 170 -15.15 -3.82 -4.45
CA LYS A 170 -13.86 -4.51 -4.53
C LYS A 170 -13.93 -5.96 -4.07
N GLU A 171 -14.66 -6.23 -3.00
CA GLU A 171 -14.85 -7.57 -2.44
C GLU A 171 -15.97 -8.37 -3.17
N GLY A 172 -16.72 -7.73 -4.05
CA GLY A 172 -17.91 -8.32 -4.70
C GLY A 172 -18.98 -8.75 -3.68
N SER A 173 -19.00 -8.14 -2.51
CA SER A 173 -19.84 -8.51 -1.37
C SER A 173 -20.22 -7.30 -0.54
N ARG A 174 -21.48 -7.24 -0.11
CA ARG A 174 -21.95 -6.23 0.85
C ARG A 174 -21.51 -6.49 2.29
N THR A 175 -20.91 -7.65 2.56
CA THR A 175 -20.37 -8.02 3.88
C THR A 175 -18.87 -8.25 3.73
N PHE A 176 -18.07 -7.45 4.43
CA PHE A 176 -16.63 -7.49 4.34
C PHE A 176 -15.99 -7.11 5.68
N GLN A 177 -14.67 -7.37 5.78
CA GLN A 177 -13.90 -6.96 6.95
C GLN A 177 -13.04 -5.75 6.58
N LEU A 178 -13.08 -4.69 7.41
CA LEU A 178 -12.18 -3.54 7.26
C LEU A 178 -10.70 -4.00 7.30
N PRO A 179 -9.85 -3.51 6.39
CA PRO A 179 -8.43 -3.88 6.37
C PRO A 179 -7.68 -3.38 7.61
N PHE A 180 -8.23 -2.41 8.32
CA PHE A 180 -7.62 -1.78 9.49
C PHE A 180 -8.66 -1.52 10.61
N SER A 181 -8.20 -1.00 11.76
CA SER A 181 -9.05 -0.67 12.90
C SER A 181 -9.94 0.55 12.63
N LEU A 182 -11.00 0.72 13.43
CA LEU A 182 -11.86 1.92 13.36
C LEU A 182 -11.09 3.21 13.68
N SER A 183 -10.02 3.16 14.47
CA SER A 183 -9.15 4.33 14.67
C SER A 183 -8.44 4.72 13.39
N MET A 184 -7.83 3.75 12.71
CA MET A 184 -7.18 3.98 11.41
C MET A 184 -8.19 4.36 10.33
N LEU A 185 -9.46 3.94 10.41
CA LEU A 185 -10.51 4.41 9.50
C LEU A 185 -10.75 5.90 9.67
N ALA A 186 -10.79 6.41 10.91
CA ALA A 186 -10.96 7.83 11.16
C ALA A 186 -9.80 8.66 10.56
N ASP A 187 -8.57 8.18 10.72
CA ASP A 187 -7.38 8.79 10.10
C ASP A 187 -7.44 8.71 8.56
N TYR A 188 -7.88 7.56 8.02
CA TYR A 188 -8.01 7.36 6.58
C TYR A 188 -8.97 8.35 5.92
N ILE A 189 -10.14 8.62 6.56
CA ILE A 189 -11.14 9.57 6.05
C ILE A 189 -10.91 11.00 6.55
N ALA A 190 -9.77 11.27 7.22
CA ALA A 190 -9.38 12.55 7.78
C ALA A 190 -10.50 13.18 8.63
N THR A 191 -10.84 12.51 9.76
CA THR A 191 -11.86 13.00 10.72
C THR A 191 -11.52 12.58 12.15
N ASP A 192 -12.11 13.30 13.12
CA ASP A 192 -12.02 12.91 14.51
C ASP A 192 -12.76 11.58 14.77
N ARG A 193 -12.10 10.69 15.52
CA ARG A 193 -12.65 9.36 15.82
C ARG A 193 -14.01 9.42 16.53
N SER A 194 -14.17 10.35 17.48
CA SER A 194 -15.42 10.47 18.25
C SER A 194 -16.55 10.94 17.34
N ALA A 195 -16.26 11.88 16.43
CA ALA A 195 -17.23 12.36 15.44
C ALA A 195 -17.62 11.22 14.46
N MET A 196 -16.66 10.46 13.97
CA MET A 196 -16.91 9.30 13.11
C MET A 196 -17.77 8.25 13.83
N MET A 197 -17.46 7.92 15.08
CA MET A 197 -18.22 6.93 15.84
C MET A 197 -19.66 7.36 16.08
N ARG A 198 -19.92 8.65 16.31
CA ARG A 198 -21.29 9.17 16.41
C ARG A 198 -22.05 9.01 15.10
N GLU A 199 -21.40 9.29 13.97
CA GLU A 199 -22.04 9.15 12.67
C GLU A 199 -22.27 7.67 12.29
N LEU A 200 -21.32 6.79 12.58
CA LEU A 200 -21.51 5.34 12.42
C LEU A 200 -22.70 4.81 13.22
N LYS A 201 -22.90 5.34 14.44
CA LYS A 201 -24.07 4.98 15.26
C LYS A 201 -25.38 5.38 14.57
N LYS A 202 -25.46 6.58 14.02
CA LYS A 202 -26.64 7.07 13.27
C LYS A 202 -26.90 6.21 12.03
N LEU A 203 -25.87 5.93 11.24
CA LEU A 203 -25.98 5.07 10.05
C LEU A 203 -26.53 3.68 10.38
N ARG A 204 -26.17 3.14 11.55
CA ARG A 204 -26.73 1.86 12.07
C ARG A 204 -28.18 2.01 12.49
N GLU A 205 -28.53 3.06 13.23
CA GLU A 205 -29.90 3.34 13.68
C GLU A 205 -30.86 3.57 12.51
N GLU A 206 -30.37 4.14 11.41
CA GLU A 206 -31.10 4.34 10.15
C GLU A 206 -31.16 3.08 9.27
N GLY A 207 -30.45 2.01 9.65
CA GLY A 207 -30.45 0.76 8.91
C GLY A 207 -29.66 0.79 7.59
N LEU A 208 -28.72 1.73 7.42
CA LEU A 208 -27.93 1.84 6.21
C LEU A 208 -26.70 0.92 6.24
N VAL A 209 -26.11 0.72 7.42
CA VAL A 209 -24.98 -0.17 7.64
C VAL A 209 -25.11 -0.92 8.96
N ASP A 210 -24.53 -2.11 9.05
CA ASP A 210 -24.25 -2.77 10.32
C ASP A 210 -22.73 -2.91 10.47
N VAL A 211 -22.21 -2.43 11.60
CA VAL A 211 -20.77 -2.44 11.90
C VAL A 211 -20.54 -3.08 13.25
N GLN A 212 -19.83 -4.21 13.25
CA GLN A 212 -19.45 -4.96 14.44
C GLN A 212 -17.94 -5.15 14.47
N ARG A 213 -17.24 -4.36 15.31
CA ARG A 213 -15.77 -4.29 15.32
C ARG A 213 -15.24 -3.89 13.94
N ARG A 214 -14.64 -4.83 13.20
CA ARG A 214 -14.11 -4.64 11.84
C ARG A 214 -15.05 -5.21 10.76
N ASN A 215 -16.08 -5.93 11.12
CA ASN A 215 -17.03 -6.49 10.17
C ASN A 215 -18.07 -5.43 9.80
N VAL A 216 -18.22 -5.16 8.53
CA VAL A 216 -19.17 -4.20 7.98
C VAL A 216 -20.12 -4.90 7.04
N ARG A 217 -21.41 -4.57 7.14
CA ARG A 217 -22.44 -4.97 6.20
C ARG A 217 -23.17 -3.72 5.71
N VAL A 218 -23.12 -3.47 4.41
CA VAL A 218 -23.87 -2.41 3.74
C VAL A 218 -25.27 -2.92 3.45
N LEU A 219 -26.29 -2.26 4.01
CA LEU A 219 -27.68 -2.69 3.92
C LEU A 219 -28.41 -2.02 2.74
N VAL A 220 -28.07 -0.75 2.47
CA VAL A 220 -28.64 0.06 1.39
C VAL A 220 -27.50 0.63 0.53
N PRO A 221 -27.50 0.47 -0.80
CA PRO A 221 -26.53 1.08 -1.70
C PRO A 221 -26.63 2.62 -1.71
N GLU A 222 -25.50 3.33 -1.92
CA GLU A 222 -25.43 4.79 -1.91
C GLU A 222 -26.36 5.46 -2.93
N TRP A 223 -26.55 4.84 -4.10
CA TRP A 223 -27.43 5.37 -5.16
C TRP A 223 -28.93 5.37 -4.79
N LEU A 224 -29.33 4.67 -3.73
CA LEU A 224 -30.69 4.73 -3.18
C LEU A 224 -30.86 5.82 -2.11
N VAL A 225 -29.76 6.42 -1.63
CA VAL A 225 -29.77 7.44 -0.56
C VAL A 225 -29.73 8.86 -1.11
N SER A 226 -29.44 9.04 -2.39
CA SER A 226 -29.24 10.33 -3.05
C SER A 226 -30.51 10.95 -3.69
N GLU A 227 -31.71 10.40 -3.42
CA GLU A 227 -32.99 10.89 -3.98
C GLU A 227 -33.89 11.58 -2.94
N GLU A 228 -33.31 12.29 -1.92
CA GLU A 228 -34.07 13.20 -1.07
C GLU A 228 -33.48 14.61 -1.03
#